data_ae62c887841bf368f9ce4fc45e91fc2f
#
_entry.id   ae62c887841bf368f9ce4fc45e91fc2f
#
_cell.length_a   1.000
_cell.length_b   1.000
_cell.length_c   1.000
_cell.angle_alpha   90.00
_cell.angle_beta   90.00
_cell.angle_gamma   90.00
#
_symmetry.space_group_name_H-M   'P 1'
#
loop_
_entity.id
_entity.type
_entity.pdbx_description
1 polymer ?
#
loop_
_entity_poly.entity_id
_entity_poly.type
_entity_poly.pdbx_seq_one_letter_code
_entity_poly.pdbx_strand_id
1 'polypeptide(L)'
;MADETVQAAWELLKEAYQYQIGGEYDMAAELYRRSLDLHPTAEAYTFLGWTYHFQGKLEEAIAQCKKAIQIDPEFGTPYNDIGAYLIEKGQYDEAIPWLERALQSRRYESYHYPHYNLGRVYAAKEMYGRARRHFEEAIKLCPDYTVAKEDLEKVRRKVQ
;
A
#
# COMPACT_ATOMS: atom_id res chain seq x y z
N MET A 1 14.81 27.91 -10.33
CA MET A 1 13.61 27.71 -11.18
C MET A 1 13.13 26.26 -11.18
N ALA A 2 13.89 25.29 -11.72
CA ALA A 2 13.50 23.88 -11.61
C ALA A 2 13.37 23.44 -10.14
N ASP A 3 14.32 23.85 -9.30
CA ASP A 3 14.31 23.49 -7.88
C ASP A 3 13.13 24.12 -7.12
N GLU A 4 12.72 25.33 -7.51
CA GLU A 4 11.56 26.00 -6.91
C GLU A 4 10.26 25.27 -7.24
N THR A 5 10.15 24.76 -8.46
CA THR A 5 8.98 23.97 -8.88
C THR A 5 8.92 22.66 -8.11
N VAL A 6 10.05 21.96 -7.96
CA VAL A 6 10.15 20.73 -7.17
C VAL A 6 9.81 21.02 -5.71
N GLN A 7 10.35 22.09 -5.15
CA GLN A 7 10.08 22.52 -3.77
C GLN A 7 8.57 22.77 -3.58
N ALA A 8 7.95 23.52 -4.50
CA ALA A 8 6.51 23.81 -4.44
C ALA A 8 5.67 22.54 -4.51
N ALA A 9 6.08 21.57 -5.35
CA ALA A 9 5.38 20.28 -5.45
C ALA A 9 5.43 19.51 -4.13
N TRP A 10 6.59 19.47 -3.46
CA TRP A 10 6.71 18.80 -2.15
C TRP A 10 5.92 19.51 -1.05
N GLU A 11 5.83 20.83 -1.07
CA GLU A 11 5.01 21.59 -0.12
C GLU A 11 3.53 21.28 -0.30
N LEU A 12 3.05 21.21 -1.54
CA LEU A 12 1.66 20.81 -1.84
C LEU A 12 1.39 19.37 -1.37
N LEU A 13 2.34 18.46 -1.56
CA LEU A 13 2.21 17.08 -1.09
C LEU A 13 2.06 17.02 0.43
N LYS A 14 2.89 17.77 1.16
CA LYS A 14 2.82 17.82 2.62
C LYS A 14 1.49 18.39 3.10
N GLU A 15 1.01 19.45 2.46
CA GLU A 15 -0.29 20.04 2.78
C GLU A 15 -1.43 19.05 2.50
N ALA A 16 -1.38 18.37 1.34
CA ALA A 16 -2.34 17.34 0.99
C ALA A 16 -2.39 16.23 2.04
N TYR A 17 -1.24 15.80 2.52
CA TYR A 17 -1.14 14.76 3.55
C TYR A 17 -1.84 15.19 4.85
N GLN A 18 -1.75 16.45 5.25
CA GLN A 18 -2.45 16.95 6.44
C GLN A 18 -3.96 16.88 6.27
N TYR A 19 -4.48 17.23 5.10
CA TYR A 19 -5.90 17.08 4.81
C TYR A 19 -6.32 15.61 4.79
N GLN A 20 -5.48 14.73 4.25
CA GLN A 20 -5.76 13.29 4.23
C GLN A 20 -5.87 12.72 5.64
N ILE A 21 -4.95 13.07 6.54
CA ILE A 21 -4.98 12.65 7.95
C ILE A 21 -6.26 13.17 8.61
N GLY A 22 -6.69 14.38 8.28
CA GLY A 22 -7.90 14.98 8.82
C GLY A 22 -9.20 14.43 8.22
N GLY A 23 -9.12 13.51 7.27
CA GLY A 23 -10.30 12.92 6.62
C GLY A 23 -10.90 13.80 5.53
N GLU A 24 -10.24 14.89 5.16
CA GLU A 24 -10.70 15.80 4.09
C GLU A 24 -10.15 15.34 2.74
N TYR A 25 -10.70 14.24 2.25
CA TYR A 25 -10.15 13.52 1.08
C TYR A 25 -10.29 14.28 -0.23
N ASP A 26 -11.36 15.05 -0.42
CA ASP A 26 -11.54 15.83 -1.65
C ASP A 26 -10.46 16.91 -1.77
N MET A 27 -10.18 17.60 -0.68
CA MET A 27 -9.11 18.61 -0.65
C MET A 27 -7.74 17.96 -0.81
N ALA A 28 -7.50 16.84 -0.13
CA ALA A 28 -6.25 16.10 -0.27
C ALA A 28 -6.01 15.70 -1.72
N ALA A 29 -7.00 15.14 -2.41
CA ALA A 29 -6.90 14.72 -3.81
C ALA A 29 -6.57 15.91 -4.72
N GLU A 30 -7.22 17.05 -4.51
CA GLU A 30 -6.96 18.28 -5.27
C GLU A 30 -5.49 18.71 -5.14
N LEU A 31 -4.98 18.75 -3.91
CA LEU A 31 -3.60 19.19 -3.64
C LEU A 31 -2.56 18.18 -4.15
N TYR A 32 -2.83 16.87 -4.05
CA TYR A 32 -1.93 15.88 -4.66
C TYR A 32 -1.88 16.05 -6.18
N ARG A 33 -3.02 16.27 -6.82
CA ARG A 33 -3.06 16.52 -8.28
C ARG A 33 -2.26 17.76 -8.65
N ARG A 34 -2.38 18.84 -7.88
CA ARG A 34 -1.59 20.06 -8.11
C ARG A 34 -0.09 19.82 -7.93
N SER A 35 0.28 19.04 -6.92
CA SER A 35 1.67 18.61 -6.73
C SER A 35 2.19 17.85 -7.95
N LEU A 36 1.41 16.89 -8.45
CA LEU A 36 1.75 16.07 -9.62
C LEU A 36 1.87 16.90 -10.90
N ASP A 37 1.03 17.94 -11.06
CA ASP A 37 1.11 18.84 -12.21
C ASP A 37 2.43 19.64 -12.23
N LEU A 38 2.95 19.98 -11.06
CA LEU A 38 4.21 20.70 -10.95
C LEU A 38 5.41 19.76 -11.13
N HIS A 39 5.40 18.62 -10.43
CA HIS A 39 6.51 17.66 -10.48
C HIS A 39 6.00 16.27 -10.08
N PRO A 40 5.84 15.35 -11.04
CA PRO A 40 5.38 13.99 -10.74
C PRO A 40 6.36 13.23 -9.85
N THR A 41 5.86 12.63 -8.77
CA THR A 41 6.64 11.78 -7.87
C THR A 41 5.89 10.49 -7.58
N ALA A 42 6.62 9.42 -7.32
CA ALA A 42 6.04 8.15 -6.92
C ALA A 42 5.25 8.28 -5.60
N GLU A 43 5.76 9.08 -4.68
CA GLU A 43 5.10 9.35 -3.40
C GLU A 43 3.73 10.02 -3.60
N ALA A 44 3.66 11.06 -4.42
CA ALA A 44 2.40 11.78 -4.64
C ALA A 44 1.35 10.89 -5.30
N TYR A 45 1.73 10.09 -6.30
CA TYR A 45 0.82 9.11 -6.89
C TYR A 45 0.32 8.09 -5.87
N THR A 46 1.22 7.58 -5.02
CA THR A 46 0.87 6.60 -3.98
C THR A 46 -0.11 7.19 -2.97
N PHE A 47 0.14 8.39 -2.49
CA PHE A 47 -0.75 9.08 -1.53
C PHE A 47 -2.10 9.42 -2.17
N LEU A 48 -2.12 9.81 -3.43
CA LEU A 48 -3.37 10.01 -4.16
C LEU A 48 -4.16 8.70 -4.25
N GLY A 49 -3.46 7.59 -4.46
CA GLY A 49 -4.05 6.25 -4.40
C GLY A 49 -4.73 5.99 -3.06
N TRP A 50 -4.05 6.28 -1.95
CA TRP A 50 -4.65 6.14 -0.61
C TRP A 50 -5.89 7.01 -0.46
N THR A 51 -5.84 8.23 -0.95
CA THR A 51 -6.97 9.15 -0.91
C THR A 51 -8.17 8.57 -1.66
N TYR A 52 -7.95 8.05 -2.85
CA TYR A 52 -9.01 7.40 -3.62
C TYR A 52 -9.54 6.13 -2.93
N HIS A 53 -8.67 5.36 -2.30
CA HIS A 53 -9.09 4.20 -1.51
C HIS A 53 -10.06 4.61 -0.38
N PHE A 54 -9.73 5.65 0.37
CA PHE A 54 -10.59 6.15 1.43
C PHE A 54 -11.92 6.71 0.90
N GLN A 55 -11.95 7.16 -0.35
CA GLN A 55 -13.18 7.58 -1.03
C GLN A 55 -13.98 6.40 -1.63
N GLY A 56 -13.50 5.17 -1.48
CA GLY A 56 -14.14 3.98 -2.03
C GLY A 56 -13.86 3.77 -3.52
N LYS A 57 -12.88 4.46 -4.09
CA LYS A 57 -12.53 4.42 -5.52
C LYS A 57 -11.34 3.49 -5.75
N LEU A 58 -11.55 2.16 -5.61
CA LEU A 58 -10.46 1.19 -5.68
C LEU A 58 -9.77 1.14 -7.06
N GLU A 59 -10.53 1.24 -8.14
CA GLU A 59 -9.94 1.20 -9.50
C GLU A 59 -9.02 2.38 -9.74
N GLU A 60 -9.45 3.58 -9.35
CA GLU A 60 -8.65 4.80 -9.45
C GLU A 60 -7.43 4.73 -8.54
N ALA A 61 -7.56 4.14 -7.36
CA ALA A 61 -6.45 3.94 -6.43
C ALA A 61 -5.37 3.05 -7.06
N ILE A 62 -5.75 1.93 -7.65
CA ILE A 62 -4.84 1.02 -8.34
C ILE A 62 -4.15 1.73 -9.52
N ALA A 63 -4.91 2.52 -10.30
CA ALA A 63 -4.35 3.26 -11.43
C ALA A 63 -3.26 4.24 -10.98
N GLN A 64 -3.45 4.93 -9.85
CA GLN A 64 -2.43 5.84 -9.32
C GLN A 64 -1.17 5.09 -8.85
N CYS A 65 -1.34 3.95 -8.21
CA CYS A 65 -0.21 3.11 -7.81
C CYS A 65 0.60 2.64 -9.03
N LYS A 66 -0.05 2.29 -10.12
CA LYS A 66 0.64 1.91 -11.37
C LYS A 66 1.44 3.06 -11.95
N LYS A 67 0.93 4.30 -11.88
CA LYS A 67 1.70 5.49 -12.26
C LYS A 67 2.90 5.71 -11.37
N ALA A 68 2.77 5.49 -10.06
CA ALA A 68 3.88 5.56 -9.11
C ALA A 68 5.01 4.59 -9.51
N ILE A 69 4.65 3.36 -9.88
CA ILE A 69 5.59 2.32 -10.31
C ILE A 69 6.34 2.74 -11.60
N GLN A 70 5.65 3.42 -12.53
CA GLN A 70 6.30 3.94 -13.72
C GLN A 70 7.36 5.00 -13.42
N ILE A 71 7.14 5.82 -12.38
CA ILE A 71 8.09 6.84 -11.95
C ILE A 71 9.29 6.18 -11.23
N ASP A 72 9.02 5.26 -10.30
CA ASP A 72 10.06 4.57 -9.54
C ASP A 72 9.70 3.10 -9.33
N PRO A 73 10.20 2.20 -10.19
CA PRO A 73 9.92 0.76 -10.08
C PRO A 73 10.47 0.10 -8.81
N GLU A 74 11.38 0.75 -8.11
CA GLU A 74 11.97 0.20 -6.87
C GLU A 74 11.26 0.69 -5.60
N PHE A 75 10.29 1.59 -5.73
CA PHE A 75 9.49 2.01 -4.59
C PHE A 75 8.44 0.93 -4.28
N GLY A 76 8.57 0.30 -3.10
CA GLY A 76 7.77 -0.89 -2.75
C GLY A 76 6.33 -0.60 -2.35
N THR A 77 6.05 0.57 -1.80
CA THR A 77 4.73 0.91 -1.26
C THR A 77 3.59 0.71 -2.27
N PRO A 78 3.66 1.22 -3.52
CA PRO A 78 2.54 1.04 -4.45
C PRO A 78 2.27 -0.43 -4.81
N TYR A 79 3.29 -1.29 -4.84
CA TYR A 79 3.06 -2.72 -5.09
C TYR A 79 2.25 -3.36 -3.96
N ASN A 80 2.61 -3.08 -2.71
CA ASN A 80 1.85 -3.57 -1.56
C ASN A 80 0.42 -3.03 -1.56
N ASP A 81 0.26 -1.75 -1.88
CA ASP A 81 -1.05 -1.11 -1.90
C ASP A 81 -1.95 -1.72 -2.97
N ILE A 82 -1.44 -1.98 -4.18
CA ILE A 82 -2.20 -2.68 -5.22
C ILE A 82 -2.64 -4.05 -4.69
N GLY A 83 -1.74 -4.79 -4.06
CA GLY A 83 -2.07 -6.08 -3.45
C GLY A 83 -3.21 -5.97 -2.44
N ALA A 84 -3.14 -4.99 -1.54
CA ALA A 84 -4.17 -4.74 -0.55
C ALA A 84 -5.53 -4.38 -1.19
N TYR A 85 -5.52 -3.53 -2.22
CA TYR A 85 -6.75 -3.14 -2.93
C TYR A 85 -7.36 -4.32 -3.69
N LEU A 86 -6.54 -5.17 -4.29
CA LEU A 86 -7.02 -6.40 -4.94
C LEU A 86 -7.62 -7.38 -3.95
N ILE A 87 -7.07 -7.48 -2.75
CA ILE A 87 -7.67 -8.29 -1.66
C ILE A 87 -9.06 -7.76 -1.32
N GLU A 88 -9.23 -6.45 -1.19
CA GLU A 88 -10.54 -5.84 -0.92
C GLU A 88 -11.57 -6.14 -2.02
N LYS A 89 -11.10 -6.28 -3.26
CA LYS A 89 -11.95 -6.67 -4.40
C LYS A 89 -12.21 -8.18 -4.47
N GLY A 90 -11.61 -8.98 -3.59
CA GLY A 90 -11.70 -10.43 -3.63
C GLY A 90 -10.85 -11.08 -4.72
N GLN A 91 -9.94 -10.34 -5.33
CA GLN A 91 -9.05 -10.82 -6.40
C GLN A 91 -7.74 -11.34 -5.79
N TYR A 92 -7.83 -12.43 -5.06
CA TYR A 92 -6.73 -12.96 -4.24
C TYR A 92 -5.54 -13.43 -5.08
N ASP A 93 -5.79 -14.18 -6.15
CA ASP A 93 -4.71 -14.70 -7.00
C ASP A 93 -3.95 -13.58 -7.69
N GLU A 94 -4.65 -12.55 -8.13
CA GLU A 94 -4.04 -11.39 -8.77
C GLU A 94 -3.19 -10.57 -7.78
N ALA A 95 -3.55 -10.57 -6.50
CA ALA A 95 -2.80 -9.83 -5.47
C ALA A 95 -1.40 -10.41 -5.22
N ILE A 96 -1.23 -11.73 -5.36
CA ILE A 96 0.01 -12.43 -5.00
C ILE A 96 1.25 -11.85 -5.70
N PRO A 97 1.30 -11.74 -7.04
CA PRO A 97 2.51 -11.23 -7.70
C PRO A 97 2.85 -9.79 -7.31
N TRP A 98 1.86 -8.94 -7.05
CA TRP A 98 2.10 -7.58 -6.58
C TRP A 98 2.76 -7.55 -5.20
N LEU A 99 2.25 -8.36 -4.28
CA LEU A 99 2.79 -8.45 -2.92
C LEU A 99 4.20 -9.06 -2.91
N GLU A 100 4.45 -10.08 -3.73
CA GLU A 100 5.77 -10.67 -3.89
C GLU A 100 6.77 -9.66 -4.47
N ARG A 101 6.32 -8.85 -5.42
CA ARG A 101 7.17 -7.78 -5.99
C ARG A 101 7.51 -6.72 -4.95
N ALA A 102 6.60 -6.37 -4.05
CA ALA A 102 6.89 -5.46 -2.95
C ALA A 102 8.05 -5.97 -2.09
N LEU A 103 8.09 -7.27 -1.81
CA LEU A 103 9.15 -7.90 -1.02
C LEU A 103 10.52 -7.85 -1.71
N GLN A 104 10.58 -7.65 -3.02
CA GLN A 104 11.81 -7.55 -3.80
C GLN A 104 12.24 -6.11 -4.05
N SER A 105 11.46 -5.14 -3.61
CA SER A 105 11.73 -3.73 -3.87
C SER A 105 12.87 -3.21 -3.02
N ARG A 106 13.77 -2.42 -3.64
CA ARG A 106 14.97 -1.90 -2.97
C ARG A 106 14.66 -0.69 -2.09
N ARG A 107 13.72 0.16 -2.51
CA ARG A 107 13.30 1.34 -1.77
C ARG A 107 12.00 1.04 -1.02
N TYR A 108 12.12 0.21 0.02
CA TYR A 108 11.01 -0.20 0.86
C TYR A 108 11.54 -0.75 2.18
N GLU A 109 10.94 -0.36 3.28
CA GLU A 109 11.35 -0.82 4.62
C GLU A 109 10.25 -1.57 5.35
N SER A 110 9.02 -1.45 4.88
CA SER A 110 7.84 -1.97 5.59
C SER A 110 7.43 -3.36 5.09
N TYR A 111 8.39 -4.29 4.99
CA TYR A 111 8.16 -5.66 4.48
C TYR A 111 7.13 -6.44 5.29
N HIS A 112 6.83 -6.03 6.52
CA HIS A 112 5.79 -6.66 7.34
C HIS A 112 4.40 -6.52 6.70
N TYR A 113 4.11 -5.45 5.98
CA TYR A 113 2.82 -5.27 5.30
C TYR A 113 2.58 -6.28 4.18
N PRO A 114 3.49 -6.47 3.20
CA PRO A 114 3.28 -7.51 2.17
C PRO A 114 3.23 -8.92 2.76
N HIS A 115 4.02 -9.23 3.77
CA HIS A 115 3.90 -10.53 4.45
C HIS A 115 2.53 -10.69 5.10
N TYR A 116 2.04 -9.70 5.81
CA TYR A 116 0.69 -9.74 6.38
C TYR A 116 -0.38 -9.92 5.30
N ASN A 117 -0.29 -9.17 4.22
CA ASN A 117 -1.26 -9.26 3.12
C ASN A 117 -1.19 -10.61 2.40
N LEU A 118 -0.01 -11.19 2.21
CA LEU A 118 0.11 -12.56 1.69
C LEU A 118 -0.53 -13.57 2.65
N GLY A 119 -0.36 -13.39 3.95
CA GLY A 119 -1.05 -14.20 4.94
C GLY A 119 -2.56 -14.13 4.79
N ARG A 120 -3.11 -12.94 4.59
CA ARG A 120 -4.55 -12.73 4.33
C ARG A 120 -5.01 -13.47 3.08
N VAL A 121 -4.24 -13.36 1.99
CA VAL A 121 -4.56 -14.04 0.73
C VAL A 121 -4.61 -15.56 0.93
N TYR A 122 -3.57 -16.14 1.53
CA TYR A 122 -3.51 -17.59 1.72
C TYR A 122 -4.56 -18.08 2.72
N ALA A 123 -4.88 -17.31 3.75
CA ALA A 123 -5.97 -17.64 4.68
C ALA A 123 -7.33 -17.67 3.96
N ALA A 124 -7.59 -16.69 3.09
CA ALA A 124 -8.81 -16.64 2.29
C ALA A 124 -8.92 -17.83 1.33
N LYS A 125 -7.79 -18.35 0.86
CA LYS A 125 -7.71 -19.53 -0.01
C LYS A 125 -7.65 -20.84 0.80
N GLU A 126 -7.82 -20.79 2.12
CA GLU A 126 -7.73 -21.91 3.03
C GLU A 126 -6.38 -22.64 3.04
N MET A 127 -5.33 -21.95 2.57
CA MET A 127 -3.96 -22.46 2.59
C MET A 127 -3.28 -22.06 3.91
N TYR A 128 -3.80 -22.60 5.01
CA TYR A 128 -3.47 -22.11 6.36
C TYR A 128 -2.00 -22.27 6.74
N GLY A 129 -1.32 -23.29 6.23
CA GLY A 129 0.11 -23.48 6.49
C GLY A 129 0.95 -22.33 5.90
N ARG A 130 0.62 -21.89 4.69
CA ARG A 130 1.29 -20.74 4.06
C ARG A 130 0.90 -19.44 4.76
N ALA A 131 -0.38 -19.27 5.08
CA ALA A 131 -0.86 -18.10 5.80
C ALA A 131 -0.11 -17.92 7.12
N ARG A 132 0.03 -19.00 7.90
CA ARG A 132 0.75 -18.98 9.18
C ARG A 132 2.18 -18.48 9.00
N ARG A 133 2.91 -19.01 8.02
CA ARG A 133 4.31 -18.61 7.78
C ARG A 133 4.43 -17.12 7.47
N HIS A 134 3.53 -16.59 6.66
CA HIS A 134 3.55 -15.16 6.33
C HIS A 134 3.18 -14.28 7.53
N PHE A 135 2.18 -14.66 8.32
CA PHE A 135 1.86 -13.92 9.54
C PHE A 135 3.01 -13.96 10.55
N GLU A 136 3.67 -15.10 10.72
CA GLU A 136 4.85 -15.22 11.59
C GLU A 136 5.99 -14.32 11.12
N GLU A 137 6.22 -14.24 9.81
CA GLU A 137 7.25 -13.37 9.24
C GLU A 137 6.90 -11.89 9.45
N ALA A 138 5.64 -11.51 9.28
CA ALA A 138 5.18 -10.14 9.54
C ALA A 138 5.42 -9.73 11.01
N ILE A 139 5.13 -10.62 11.94
CA ILE A 139 5.32 -10.38 13.38
C ILE A 139 6.80 -10.31 13.73
N LYS A 140 7.64 -11.13 13.12
CA LYS A 140 9.09 -11.10 13.29
C LYS A 140 9.66 -9.73 12.88
N LEU A 141 9.16 -9.17 11.77
CA LEU A 141 9.58 -7.87 11.26
C LEU A 141 8.99 -6.71 12.07
N CYS A 142 7.80 -6.87 12.60
CA CYS A 142 7.10 -5.86 13.37
C CYS A 142 6.40 -6.52 14.57
N PRO A 143 7.10 -6.68 15.73
CA PRO A 143 6.57 -7.42 16.88
C PRO A 143 5.28 -6.83 17.49
N ASP A 144 5.02 -5.55 17.26
CA ASP A 144 3.83 -4.87 17.78
C ASP A 144 2.63 -4.90 16.83
N TYR A 145 2.73 -5.65 15.74
CA TYR A 145 1.69 -5.70 14.71
C TYR A 145 0.51 -6.55 15.19
N THR A 146 -0.38 -5.94 15.95
CA THR A 146 -1.49 -6.60 16.66
C THR A 146 -2.41 -7.37 15.72
N VAL A 147 -2.79 -6.79 14.58
CA VAL A 147 -3.69 -7.43 13.60
C VAL A 147 -3.10 -8.75 13.09
N ALA A 148 -1.80 -8.77 12.82
CA ALA A 148 -1.12 -9.99 12.36
C ALA A 148 -1.13 -11.07 13.44
N LYS A 149 -0.96 -10.69 14.71
CA LYS A 149 -1.02 -11.62 15.85
C LYS A 149 -2.41 -12.24 15.99
N GLU A 150 -3.45 -11.43 15.86
CA GLU A 150 -4.85 -11.90 15.93
C GLU A 150 -5.17 -12.86 14.79
N ASP A 151 -4.75 -12.53 13.59
CA ASP A 151 -5.00 -13.38 12.42
C ASP A 151 -4.18 -14.67 12.48
N LEU A 152 -2.96 -14.61 13.02
CA LEU A 152 -2.15 -15.80 13.28
C LEU A 152 -2.87 -16.79 14.20
N GLU A 153 -3.47 -16.30 15.30
CA GLU A 153 -4.21 -17.15 16.22
C GLU A 153 -5.42 -17.83 15.55
N LYS A 154 -6.14 -17.08 14.71
CA LYS A 154 -7.26 -17.65 13.94
C LYS A 154 -6.79 -18.79 13.04
N VAL A 155 -5.67 -18.60 12.34
CA VAL A 155 -5.12 -19.62 11.43
C VAL A 155 -4.60 -20.83 12.19
N ARG A 156 -3.95 -20.64 13.34
CA ARG A 156 -3.48 -21.74 14.18
C ARG A 156 -4.60 -22.67 14.61
N ARG A 157 -5.76 -22.11 14.93
CA ARG A 157 -6.95 -22.92 15.29
C ARG A 157 -7.46 -23.76 14.13
N LYS A 158 -7.22 -23.34 12.88
CA LYS A 158 -7.66 -24.06 11.69
C LYS A 158 -6.77 -25.25 11.34
N VAL A 159 -5.49 -25.26 11.78
CA VAL A 159 -4.53 -26.33 11.47
C VAL A 159 -4.35 -27.36 12.60
N GLN A 160 -5.08 -27.21 13.69
CA GLN A 160 -5.06 -28.16 14.81
C GLN A 160 -6.00 -29.34 14.59
#